data_e3a20456a9dd1bf4097a5cd47b6e6538
#
_entry.id   e3a20456a9dd1bf4097a5cd47b6e6538
#
_cell.length_a   1.000
_cell.length_b   1.000
_cell.length_c   1.000
_cell.angle_alpha   90.00
_cell.angle_beta   90.00
_cell.angle_gamma   90.00
#
_symmetry.space_group_name_H-M   'P 1'
#
loop_
_entity.id
_entity.type
_entity.pdbx_description
1 polymer ?
#
loop_
_entity_poly.entity_id
_entity_poly.type
_entity_poly.pdbx_seq_one_letter_code
_entity_poly.pdbx_strand_id
1 'polypeptide(L)'
;MKYMELIAPCHFGMEAVLKREILDLGYEISKVEDGKVTFLADADGIAQANMFLRTTERILLKTGEFKAVTFDELFEKTKAIPWEDYIPKDGKFWVAKANSVKSTLFSPSDIQSIMKKAIVERLKSVYGISWFPEDGASFPIRVAFMKDVATIGIDTSGVSLHKRGYRQMTVKAPITETLASALIMLTPWNKERILVDPFCGSGTFPIEAEMMAADMAPGMNRSFLAEDWKHLVPRKCWYDALEEAQDRVNLDIETDIQGYDIDPEALKAARSNAKMAGVDKLIHFQQRAVKDLSHPKPYGFIITNPPYGERLEEKEALPALYREIGESFRHLDKWSMYLITSYDHTENDIGKKADKNRKIYNGMLKTYYYQFLGPKPPKRRKD
;
A
#
# COMPACT_ATOMS: atom_id res chain seq x y z
N MET A 1 -4.68 -12.89 -26.44
CA MET A 1 -4.52 -11.78 -25.49
C MET A 1 -3.03 -11.39 -25.46
N LYS A 2 -2.72 -10.10 -25.51
CA LYS A 2 -1.31 -9.63 -25.45
C LYS A 2 -0.94 -9.50 -23.96
N TYR A 3 -0.02 -10.34 -23.49
CA TYR A 3 0.54 -10.19 -22.14
C TYR A 3 1.48 -9.00 -22.07
N MET A 4 1.41 -8.28 -20.98
CA MET A 4 2.19 -7.09 -20.66
C MET A 4 2.86 -7.28 -19.30
N GLU A 5 4.00 -6.63 -19.07
CA GLU A 5 4.58 -6.55 -17.74
C GLU A 5 3.96 -5.39 -16.95
N LEU A 6 3.45 -5.68 -15.77
CA LEU A 6 2.99 -4.69 -14.81
C LEU A 6 3.96 -4.60 -13.64
N ILE A 7 4.25 -3.39 -13.19
CA ILE A 7 5.10 -3.12 -12.03
C ILE A 7 4.21 -2.64 -10.88
N ALA A 8 4.29 -3.31 -9.75
CA ALA A 8 3.63 -2.93 -8.51
C ALA A 8 4.68 -2.49 -7.46
N PRO A 9 4.90 -1.18 -7.24
CA PRO A 9 5.74 -0.68 -6.17
C PRO A 9 5.09 -0.89 -4.80
N CYS A 10 5.90 -1.26 -3.81
CA CYS A 10 5.45 -1.43 -2.42
C CYS A 10 6.43 -0.80 -1.43
N HIS A 11 6.06 -0.76 -0.16
CA HIS A 11 6.98 -0.41 0.90
C HIS A 11 8.14 -1.42 0.95
N PHE A 12 9.36 -0.92 1.11
CA PHE A 12 10.56 -1.75 1.21
C PHE A 12 10.42 -2.81 2.32
N GLY A 13 10.70 -4.05 1.98
CA GLY A 13 10.55 -5.21 2.87
C GLY A 13 9.15 -5.85 2.85
N MET A 14 8.21 -5.32 2.03
CA MET A 14 6.86 -5.87 1.86
C MET A 14 6.70 -6.67 0.55
N GLU A 15 7.76 -6.86 -0.20
CA GLU A 15 7.74 -7.51 -1.52
C GLU A 15 7.18 -8.94 -1.45
N ALA A 16 7.47 -9.68 -0.37
CA ALA A 16 6.94 -11.04 -0.18
C ALA A 16 5.42 -11.06 0.07
N VAL A 17 4.88 -10.02 0.71
CA VAL A 17 3.43 -9.87 0.93
C VAL A 17 2.75 -9.57 -0.39
N LEU A 18 3.23 -8.56 -1.11
CA LEU A 18 2.70 -8.18 -2.42
C LEU A 18 2.81 -9.31 -3.44
N LYS A 19 3.94 -10.04 -3.47
CA LYS A 19 4.10 -11.21 -4.31
C LYS A 19 2.99 -12.25 -4.07
N ARG A 20 2.64 -12.51 -2.80
CA ARG A 20 1.56 -13.44 -2.45
C ARG A 20 0.22 -12.94 -2.97
N GLU A 21 -0.11 -11.65 -2.78
CA GLU A 21 -1.36 -11.08 -3.32
C GLU A 21 -1.48 -11.26 -4.84
N ILE A 22 -0.38 -11.01 -5.58
CA ILE A 22 -0.37 -11.16 -7.04
C ILE A 22 -0.56 -12.63 -7.46
N LEU A 23 0.09 -13.56 -6.76
CA LEU A 23 -0.08 -15.00 -7.00
C LEU A 23 -1.51 -15.47 -6.65
N ASP A 24 -2.12 -14.95 -5.60
CA ASP A 24 -3.49 -15.26 -5.19
C ASP A 24 -4.53 -14.74 -6.22
N LEU A 25 -4.20 -13.67 -6.96
CA LEU A 25 -4.96 -13.22 -8.13
C LEU A 25 -4.73 -14.07 -9.39
N GLY A 26 -3.81 -15.04 -9.35
CA GLY A 26 -3.53 -15.96 -10.46
C GLY A 26 -2.49 -15.46 -11.48
N TYR A 27 -1.76 -14.36 -11.18
CA TYR A 27 -0.77 -13.81 -12.10
C TYR A 27 0.64 -14.35 -11.85
N GLU A 28 1.40 -14.52 -12.93
CA GLU A 28 2.78 -15.00 -12.91
C GLU A 28 3.75 -13.86 -12.58
N ILE A 29 4.65 -14.10 -11.62
CA ILE A 29 5.70 -13.15 -11.25
C ILE A 29 6.87 -13.25 -12.24
N SER A 30 7.23 -12.13 -12.89
CA SER A 30 8.41 -12.07 -13.73
C SER A 30 9.66 -11.64 -12.96
N LYS A 31 9.54 -10.73 -11.97
CA LYS A 31 10.70 -10.24 -11.20
C LYS A 31 10.28 -9.73 -9.82
N VAL A 32 11.12 -9.99 -8.81
CA VAL A 32 11.01 -9.38 -7.47
C VAL A 32 12.27 -8.59 -7.20
N GLU A 33 12.12 -7.32 -6.88
CA GLU A 33 13.22 -6.40 -6.58
C GLU A 33 12.87 -5.59 -5.33
N ASP A 34 13.87 -4.96 -4.73
CA ASP A 34 13.66 -4.09 -3.57
C ASP A 34 12.60 -3.00 -3.88
N GLY A 35 11.50 -3.02 -3.12
CA GLY A 35 10.41 -2.06 -3.22
C GLY A 35 9.46 -2.23 -4.42
N LYS A 36 9.55 -3.32 -5.19
CA LYS A 36 8.62 -3.58 -6.29
C LYS A 36 8.53 -5.06 -6.68
N VAL A 37 7.39 -5.45 -7.23
CA VAL A 37 7.16 -6.74 -7.87
C VAL A 37 6.68 -6.51 -9.30
N THR A 38 7.27 -7.21 -10.26
CA THR A 38 6.86 -7.18 -11.68
C THR A 38 6.20 -8.51 -12.02
N PHE A 39 5.10 -8.48 -12.73
CA PHE A 39 4.29 -9.65 -13.07
C PHE A 39 3.69 -9.54 -14.47
N LEU A 40 3.27 -10.67 -15.04
CA LEU A 40 2.65 -10.75 -16.36
C LEU A 40 1.13 -10.71 -16.24
N ALA A 41 0.50 -9.84 -17.01
CA ALA A 41 -0.95 -9.71 -17.05
C ALA A 41 -1.41 -9.19 -18.44
N ASP A 42 -2.70 -9.32 -18.70
CA ASP A 42 -3.38 -8.71 -19.84
C ASP A 42 -4.16 -7.46 -19.42
N ALA A 43 -5.09 -7.01 -20.25
CA ALA A 43 -5.91 -5.85 -19.95
C ALA A 43 -6.81 -6.03 -18.71
N ASP A 44 -7.34 -7.24 -18.52
CA ASP A 44 -8.12 -7.58 -17.31
C ASP A 44 -7.24 -7.48 -16.07
N GLY A 45 -5.97 -7.91 -16.15
CA GLY A 45 -5.03 -7.83 -15.06
C GLY A 45 -4.68 -6.40 -14.63
N ILE A 46 -4.76 -5.41 -15.52
CA ILE A 46 -4.62 -4.00 -15.12
C ILE A 46 -5.78 -3.59 -14.21
N ALA A 47 -7.01 -3.92 -14.57
CA ALA A 47 -8.20 -3.63 -13.77
C ALA A 47 -8.18 -4.39 -12.44
N GLN A 48 -7.92 -5.71 -12.49
CA GLN A 48 -7.84 -6.59 -11.31
C GLN A 48 -6.76 -6.11 -10.32
N ALA A 49 -5.55 -5.81 -10.79
CA ALA A 49 -4.47 -5.37 -9.92
C ALA A 49 -4.77 -4.05 -9.20
N ASN A 50 -5.37 -3.07 -9.91
CA ASN A 50 -5.80 -1.81 -9.32
C ASN A 50 -6.95 -2.00 -8.32
N MET A 51 -7.87 -2.92 -8.60
CA MET A 51 -9.05 -3.19 -7.77
C MET A 51 -8.69 -3.93 -6.48
N PHE A 52 -7.86 -4.98 -6.57
CA PHE A 52 -7.70 -5.97 -5.49
C PHE A 52 -6.40 -5.88 -4.70
N LEU A 53 -5.29 -5.35 -5.26
CA LEU A 53 -4.01 -5.30 -4.53
C LEU A 53 -4.06 -4.26 -3.41
N ARG A 54 -3.81 -4.73 -2.17
CA ARG A 54 -3.90 -3.91 -0.95
C ARG A 54 -2.59 -3.23 -0.58
N THR A 55 -1.45 -3.86 -0.92
CA THR A 55 -0.14 -3.48 -0.40
C THR A 55 0.73 -2.73 -1.39
N THR A 56 0.24 -2.52 -2.62
CA THR A 56 0.92 -1.69 -3.61
C THR A 56 0.43 -0.25 -3.61
N GLU A 57 1.34 0.68 -3.92
CA GLU A 57 1.02 2.11 -4.02
C GLU A 57 0.45 2.50 -5.39
N ARG A 58 0.76 1.73 -6.43
CA ARG A 58 0.37 1.98 -7.83
C ARG A 58 0.53 0.71 -8.65
N ILE A 59 -0.10 0.73 -9.83
CA ILE A 59 0.18 -0.22 -10.90
C ILE A 59 0.73 0.56 -12.09
N LEU A 60 1.92 0.18 -12.55
CA LEU A 60 2.54 0.81 -13.72
C LEU A 60 2.56 -0.20 -14.88
N LEU A 61 2.09 0.21 -16.04
CA LEU A 61 2.29 -0.54 -17.27
C LEU A 61 3.73 -0.33 -17.74
N LYS A 62 4.57 -1.37 -17.66
CA LYS A 62 5.99 -1.30 -18.04
C LYS A 62 6.12 -1.11 -19.56
N THR A 63 6.80 -0.04 -19.96
CA THR A 63 7.02 0.29 -21.37
C THR A 63 8.45 0.01 -21.83
N GLY A 64 9.42 -0.03 -20.91
CA GLY A 64 10.81 -0.29 -21.25
C GLY A 64 11.71 -0.43 -20.02
N GLU A 65 12.84 -1.10 -20.24
CA GLU A 65 13.93 -1.21 -19.28
C GLU A 65 15.27 -1.27 -20.04
N PHE A 66 16.18 -0.37 -19.73
CA PHE A 66 17.48 -0.31 -20.40
C PHE A 66 18.53 0.42 -19.55
N LYS A 67 19.80 0.14 -19.81
CA LYS A 67 20.94 0.86 -19.21
C LYS A 67 21.19 2.17 -19.97
N ALA A 68 21.41 3.28 -19.23
CA ALA A 68 21.84 4.55 -19.77
C ALA A 68 22.77 5.27 -18.79
N VAL A 69 23.94 5.70 -19.27
CA VAL A 69 24.94 6.44 -18.48
C VAL A 69 25.16 7.86 -18.99
N THR A 70 24.62 8.18 -20.17
CA THR A 70 24.59 9.52 -20.75
C THR A 70 23.18 9.97 -21.12
N PHE A 71 22.98 11.27 -21.26
CA PHE A 71 21.68 11.80 -21.69
C PHE A 71 21.36 11.45 -23.14
N ASP A 72 22.37 11.28 -24.01
CA ASP A 72 22.18 10.84 -25.38
C ASP A 72 21.67 9.38 -25.41
N GLU A 73 22.28 8.50 -24.62
CA GLU A 73 21.76 7.13 -24.47
C GLU A 73 20.34 7.08 -23.95
N LEU A 74 20.04 7.91 -22.93
CA LEU A 74 18.70 8.01 -22.38
C LEU A 74 17.70 8.48 -23.46
N PHE A 75 18.06 9.51 -24.22
CA PHE A 75 17.23 10.05 -25.29
C PHE A 75 16.94 9.00 -26.37
N GLU A 76 17.98 8.40 -26.97
CA GLU A 76 17.82 7.47 -28.08
C GLU A 76 17.08 6.19 -27.67
N LYS A 77 17.38 5.63 -26.49
CA LYS A 77 16.70 4.42 -25.99
C LYS A 77 15.26 4.70 -25.60
N THR A 78 14.96 5.90 -25.06
CA THR A 78 13.57 6.32 -24.79
C THR A 78 12.79 6.52 -26.08
N LYS A 79 13.40 7.14 -27.09
CA LYS A 79 12.80 7.35 -28.42
C LYS A 79 12.53 6.04 -29.16
N ALA A 80 13.34 5.01 -28.92
CA ALA A 80 13.16 3.69 -29.54
C ALA A 80 11.95 2.91 -29.01
N ILE A 81 11.40 3.26 -27.84
CA ILE A 81 10.18 2.65 -27.31
C ILE A 81 9.01 3.00 -28.24
N PRO A 82 8.13 2.02 -28.60
CA PRO A 82 6.96 2.26 -29.44
C PRO A 82 5.84 2.95 -28.66
N TRP A 83 6.01 4.24 -28.36
CA TRP A 83 5.07 5.02 -27.55
C TRP A 83 3.68 5.11 -28.15
N GLU A 84 3.54 5.01 -29.47
CA GLU A 84 2.29 4.95 -30.23
C GLU A 84 1.43 3.74 -29.87
N ASP A 85 2.01 2.66 -29.38
CA ASP A 85 1.24 1.50 -28.88
C ASP A 85 0.49 1.81 -27.59
N TYR A 86 0.92 2.84 -26.85
CA TYR A 86 0.37 3.22 -25.55
C TYR A 86 -0.39 4.54 -25.57
N ILE A 87 0.15 5.54 -26.26
CA ILE A 87 -0.31 6.93 -26.21
C ILE A 87 -0.95 7.29 -27.55
N PRO A 88 -2.27 7.47 -27.63
CA PRO A 88 -2.94 7.89 -28.86
C PRO A 88 -2.59 9.34 -29.24
N LYS A 89 -2.94 9.73 -30.46
CA LYS A 89 -2.61 11.04 -31.04
C LYS A 89 -3.08 12.25 -30.23
N ASP A 90 -4.20 12.12 -29.54
CA ASP A 90 -4.82 13.12 -28.68
C ASP A 90 -4.43 12.97 -27.18
N GLY A 91 -3.66 11.93 -26.86
CA GLY A 91 -3.28 11.60 -25.48
C GLY A 91 -2.43 12.70 -24.83
N LYS A 92 -2.76 13.03 -23.58
CA LYS A 92 -1.98 13.94 -22.74
C LYS A 92 -0.90 13.16 -21.98
N PHE A 93 0.37 13.48 -22.20
CA PHE A 93 1.47 12.73 -21.58
C PHE A 93 2.56 13.64 -21.00
N TRP A 94 3.14 13.21 -19.92
CA TRP A 94 4.28 13.87 -19.26
C TRP A 94 5.06 12.88 -18.41
N VAL A 95 6.32 13.20 -18.13
CA VAL A 95 7.13 12.42 -17.19
C VAL A 95 6.83 12.95 -15.77
N ALA A 96 5.93 12.27 -15.07
CA ALA A 96 5.37 12.71 -13.80
C ALA A 96 6.37 12.57 -12.62
N LYS A 97 7.28 11.59 -12.71
CA LYS A 97 8.28 11.34 -11.66
C LYS A 97 9.50 10.66 -12.23
N ALA A 98 10.67 11.15 -11.84
CA ALA A 98 11.95 10.48 -12.03
C ALA A 98 12.62 10.28 -10.66
N ASN A 99 13.11 9.08 -10.41
CA ASN A 99 13.95 8.77 -9.26
C ASN A 99 15.27 8.19 -9.77
N SER A 100 16.39 8.55 -9.13
CA SER A 100 17.69 7.98 -9.46
C SER A 100 18.44 7.60 -8.20
N VAL A 101 18.89 6.35 -8.14
CA VAL A 101 19.64 5.79 -7.01
C VAL A 101 20.89 5.08 -7.54
N LYS A 102 22.06 5.45 -7.01
CA LYS A 102 23.36 4.85 -7.39
C LYS A 102 23.56 4.80 -8.91
N SER A 103 23.25 5.89 -9.61
CA SER A 103 23.31 6.00 -11.07
C SER A 103 24.05 7.27 -11.49
N THR A 104 24.66 7.22 -12.67
CA THR A 104 25.39 8.33 -13.27
C THR A 104 24.46 9.51 -13.58
N LEU A 105 23.29 9.22 -14.16
CA LEU A 105 22.24 10.21 -14.37
C LEU A 105 21.45 10.37 -13.07
N PHE A 106 21.68 11.46 -12.34
CA PHE A 106 21.13 11.65 -10.98
C PHE A 106 20.12 12.80 -10.85
N SER A 107 20.05 13.72 -11.84
CA SER A 107 19.11 14.86 -11.80
C SER A 107 17.72 14.44 -12.29
N PRO A 108 16.69 14.41 -11.42
CA PRO A 108 15.33 14.05 -11.84
C PRO A 108 14.75 14.98 -12.89
N SER A 109 14.99 16.30 -12.80
CA SER A 109 14.49 17.30 -13.76
C SER A 109 15.08 17.12 -15.14
N ASP A 110 16.37 16.82 -15.24
CA ASP A 110 17.05 16.62 -16.53
C ASP A 110 16.57 15.31 -17.19
N ILE A 111 16.46 14.24 -16.40
CA ILE A 111 15.89 12.95 -16.85
C ILE A 111 14.48 13.16 -17.40
N GLN A 112 13.61 13.89 -16.67
CA GLN A 112 12.24 14.17 -17.10
C GLN A 112 12.22 14.97 -18.42
N SER A 113 13.05 16.00 -18.53
CA SER A 113 13.10 16.86 -19.71
C SER A 113 13.59 16.11 -20.95
N ILE A 114 14.67 15.34 -20.83
CA ILE A 114 15.24 14.54 -21.93
C ILE A 114 14.26 13.46 -22.39
N MET A 115 13.65 12.74 -21.46
CA MET A 115 12.64 11.73 -21.79
C MET A 115 11.41 12.33 -22.46
N LYS A 116 10.88 13.46 -21.95
CA LYS A 116 9.73 14.13 -22.57
C LYS A 116 10.05 14.51 -24.02
N LYS A 117 11.24 15.06 -24.27
CA LYS A 117 11.69 15.41 -25.63
C LYS A 117 11.77 14.17 -26.53
N ALA A 118 12.36 13.08 -26.06
CA ALA A 118 12.49 11.83 -26.82
C ALA A 118 11.12 11.24 -27.22
N ILE A 119 10.15 11.24 -26.29
CA ILE A 119 8.78 10.77 -26.51
C ILE A 119 8.07 11.65 -27.56
N VAL A 120 8.19 12.97 -27.40
CA VAL A 120 7.62 13.93 -28.36
C VAL A 120 8.16 13.70 -29.77
N GLU A 121 9.48 13.51 -29.94
CA GLU A 121 10.09 13.25 -31.25
C GLU A 121 9.61 11.93 -31.86
N ARG A 122 9.51 10.87 -31.06
CA ARG A 122 8.94 9.59 -31.51
C ARG A 122 7.54 9.76 -32.02
N LEU A 123 6.65 10.31 -31.21
CA LEU A 123 5.22 10.44 -31.54
C LEU A 123 4.99 11.41 -32.71
N LYS A 124 5.78 12.50 -32.83
CA LYS A 124 5.77 13.39 -34.01
C LYS A 124 6.08 12.62 -35.28
N SER A 125 7.14 11.80 -35.25
CA SER A 125 7.56 11.00 -36.39
C SER A 125 6.53 9.98 -36.82
N VAL A 126 5.86 9.32 -35.87
CA VAL A 126 4.87 8.28 -36.16
C VAL A 126 3.53 8.87 -36.59
N TYR A 127 3.06 9.90 -35.90
CA TYR A 127 1.74 10.50 -36.17
C TYR A 127 1.75 11.57 -37.27
N GLY A 128 2.93 11.99 -37.73
CA GLY A 128 3.05 13.03 -38.74
C GLY A 128 2.49 14.40 -38.31
N ILE A 129 2.60 14.73 -37.02
CA ILE A 129 2.08 15.97 -36.42
C ILE A 129 3.21 16.80 -35.80
N SER A 130 3.06 18.10 -35.77
CA SER A 130 3.99 19.02 -35.14
C SER A 130 3.52 19.49 -33.74
N TRP A 131 2.23 19.35 -33.46
CA TRP A 131 1.59 19.78 -32.22
C TRP A 131 0.62 18.70 -31.71
N PHE A 132 0.57 18.52 -30.38
CA PHE A 132 -0.32 17.56 -29.73
C PHE A 132 -1.49 18.30 -29.09
N PRO A 133 -2.75 17.91 -29.36
CA PRO A 133 -3.93 18.56 -28.77
C PRO A 133 -3.99 18.39 -27.25
N GLU A 134 -3.52 17.26 -26.73
CA GLU A 134 -3.52 16.91 -25.29
C GLU A 134 -4.92 17.03 -24.63
N ASP A 135 -5.97 16.79 -25.37
CA ASP A 135 -7.38 16.86 -24.96
C ASP A 135 -8.01 15.49 -24.68
N GLY A 136 -7.27 14.42 -24.95
CA GLY A 136 -7.65 13.04 -24.66
C GLY A 136 -7.26 12.55 -23.25
N ALA A 137 -7.18 11.22 -23.09
CA ALA A 137 -6.81 10.56 -21.85
C ALA A 137 -5.38 10.92 -21.40
N SER A 138 -5.12 10.85 -20.10
CA SER A 138 -3.85 11.19 -19.47
C SER A 138 -2.94 9.97 -19.30
N PHE A 139 -1.65 10.13 -19.65
CA PHE A 139 -0.62 9.10 -19.59
C PHE A 139 0.60 9.59 -18.80
N PRO A 140 0.56 9.61 -17.47
CA PRO A 140 1.71 10.01 -16.65
C PRO A 140 2.76 8.90 -16.63
N ILE A 141 3.97 9.25 -17.05
CA ILE A 141 5.10 8.35 -17.16
C ILE A 141 5.97 8.46 -15.91
N ARG A 142 6.43 7.35 -15.40
CA ARG A 142 7.35 7.28 -14.27
C ARG A 142 8.61 6.53 -14.69
N VAL A 143 9.75 7.02 -14.22
CA VAL A 143 11.04 6.36 -14.44
C VAL A 143 11.79 6.21 -13.13
N ALA A 144 12.35 5.03 -12.92
CA ALA A 144 13.25 4.74 -11.81
C ALA A 144 14.59 4.26 -12.35
N PHE A 145 15.65 5.02 -12.04
CA PHE A 145 17.02 4.61 -12.27
C PHE A 145 17.56 3.90 -11.03
N MET A 146 18.12 2.72 -11.25
CA MET A 146 18.85 1.96 -10.25
C MET A 146 20.11 1.38 -10.87
N LYS A 147 21.29 1.80 -10.40
CA LYS A 147 22.59 1.34 -10.93
C LYS A 147 22.67 1.47 -12.47
N ASP A 148 22.33 2.65 -12.96
CA ASP A 148 22.31 3.02 -14.39
C ASP A 148 21.25 2.32 -15.25
N VAL A 149 20.37 1.52 -14.66
CA VAL A 149 19.24 0.90 -15.38
C VAL A 149 17.98 1.73 -15.15
N ALA A 150 17.41 2.23 -16.25
CA ALA A 150 16.13 2.90 -16.28
C ALA A 150 15.00 1.87 -16.42
N THR A 151 14.06 1.84 -15.48
CA THR A 151 12.79 1.12 -15.59
C THR A 151 11.68 2.15 -15.80
N ILE A 152 10.92 2.02 -16.88
CA ILE A 152 9.92 3.00 -17.30
C ILE A 152 8.55 2.36 -17.31
N GLY A 153 7.55 3.06 -16.77
CA GLY A 153 6.17 2.62 -16.80
C GLY A 153 5.18 3.78 -16.86
N ILE A 154 4.00 3.53 -17.40
CA ILE A 154 2.87 4.47 -17.42
C ILE A 154 1.98 4.15 -16.22
N ASP A 155 1.62 5.17 -15.45
CA ASP A 155 0.80 5.04 -14.23
C ASP A 155 -0.66 4.76 -14.58
N THR A 156 -1.15 3.57 -14.29
CA THR A 156 -2.53 3.15 -14.54
C THR A 156 -3.48 3.58 -13.44
N SER A 157 -2.96 3.82 -12.23
CA SER A 157 -3.76 4.08 -11.03
C SER A 157 -4.19 5.54 -10.87
N GLY A 158 -3.31 6.48 -11.24
CA GLY A 158 -3.51 7.93 -11.04
C GLY A 158 -3.28 8.36 -9.60
N VAL A 159 -4.32 8.54 -8.82
CA VAL A 159 -4.23 8.79 -7.37
C VAL A 159 -3.65 7.55 -6.69
N SER A 160 -2.75 7.74 -5.72
CA SER A 160 -2.09 6.60 -5.04
C SER A 160 -3.09 5.64 -4.41
N LEU A 161 -2.83 4.33 -4.49
CA LEU A 161 -3.77 3.28 -4.07
C LEU A 161 -4.02 3.24 -2.56
N HIS A 162 -3.13 3.79 -1.72
CA HIS A 162 -3.43 3.96 -0.30
C HIS A 162 -4.67 4.83 -0.06
N LYS A 163 -5.00 5.76 -0.96
CA LYS A 163 -6.22 6.55 -0.87
C LYS A 163 -7.43 5.71 -1.31
N ARG A 164 -7.95 4.89 -0.38
CA ARG A 164 -9.08 3.98 -0.61
C ARG A 164 -10.41 4.72 -0.87
N GLY A 165 -10.50 5.99 -0.49
CA GLY A 165 -11.72 6.80 -0.56
C GLY A 165 -12.44 6.97 0.76
N TYR A 166 -12.21 6.12 1.76
CA TYR A 166 -12.91 6.20 3.04
C TYR A 166 -12.33 7.24 4.02
N ARG A 167 -11.03 7.56 3.93
CA ARG A 167 -10.39 8.50 4.86
C ARG A 167 -10.75 9.94 4.51
N GLN A 168 -11.71 10.50 5.20
CA GLN A 168 -12.10 11.90 5.07
C GLN A 168 -11.58 12.76 6.22
N MET A 169 -11.42 12.15 7.40
CA MET A 169 -10.86 12.81 8.58
C MET A 169 -9.51 12.17 8.94
N THR A 170 -8.52 13.01 9.19
CA THR A 170 -7.17 12.57 9.55
C THR A 170 -6.79 13.08 10.92
N VAL A 171 -6.01 12.28 11.63
CA VAL A 171 -5.21 12.70 12.80
C VAL A 171 -3.79 13.02 12.33
N LYS A 172 -2.94 13.48 13.24
CA LYS A 172 -1.51 13.69 12.92
C LYS A 172 -0.85 12.38 12.50
N ALA A 173 -0.07 12.43 11.42
CA ALA A 173 0.80 11.36 10.92
C ALA A 173 0.17 9.94 10.90
N PRO A 174 -0.99 9.74 10.27
CA PRO A 174 -1.60 8.42 10.19
C PRO A 174 -0.72 7.49 9.34
N ILE A 175 -0.67 6.21 9.72
CA ILE A 175 -0.09 5.19 8.85
C ILE A 175 -0.89 5.09 7.54
N THR A 176 -0.20 4.87 6.40
CA THR A 176 -0.89 4.66 5.13
C THR A 176 -1.63 3.32 5.12
N GLU A 177 -2.74 3.27 4.41
CA GLU A 177 -3.59 2.09 4.31
C GLU A 177 -2.85 0.89 3.70
N THR A 178 -2.01 1.13 2.70
CA THR A 178 -1.17 0.11 2.06
C THR A 178 -0.16 -0.50 3.03
N LEU A 179 0.48 0.34 3.87
CA LEU A 179 1.41 -0.14 4.89
C LEU A 179 0.66 -0.87 6.02
N ALA A 180 -0.46 -0.34 6.50
CA ALA A 180 -1.28 -0.99 7.52
C ALA A 180 -1.74 -2.39 7.06
N SER A 181 -2.25 -2.50 5.83
CA SER A 181 -2.61 -3.77 5.21
C SER A 181 -1.43 -4.74 5.17
N ALA A 182 -0.26 -4.28 4.71
CA ALA A 182 0.93 -5.11 4.63
C ALA A 182 1.38 -5.62 6.01
N LEU A 183 1.29 -4.78 7.05
CA LEU A 183 1.63 -5.15 8.43
C LEU A 183 0.64 -6.18 9.01
N ILE A 184 -0.66 -6.04 8.74
CA ILE A 184 -1.66 -7.05 9.12
C ILE A 184 -1.34 -8.38 8.42
N MET A 185 -1.10 -8.37 7.11
CA MET A 185 -0.80 -9.56 6.31
C MET A 185 0.54 -10.25 6.65
N LEU A 186 1.46 -9.56 7.33
CA LEU A 186 2.68 -10.13 7.90
C LEU A 186 2.43 -10.94 9.18
N THR A 187 1.27 -10.78 9.80
CA THR A 187 0.89 -11.53 10.99
C THR A 187 0.12 -12.81 10.62
N PRO A 188 0.01 -13.79 11.51
CA PRO A 188 -0.89 -14.94 11.32
C PRO A 188 -2.35 -14.64 11.71
N TRP A 189 -2.73 -13.36 11.86
CA TRP A 189 -4.10 -12.98 12.11
C TRP A 189 -5.01 -13.39 10.94
N ASN A 190 -6.24 -13.75 11.26
CA ASN A 190 -7.32 -14.00 10.31
C ASN A 190 -8.66 -13.60 10.97
N LYS A 191 -9.73 -13.56 10.19
CA LYS A 191 -11.04 -13.07 10.61
C LYS A 191 -11.69 -13.81 11.80
N GLU A 192 -11.24 -15.03 12.11
CA GLU A 192 -11.71 -15.81 13.26
C GLU A 192 -11.01 -15.41 14.58
N ARG A 193 -10.05 -14.49 14.51
CA ARG A 193 -9.19 -14.09 15.62
C ARG A 193 -9.44 -12.65 16.03
N ILE A 194 -9.35 -12.39 17.32
CA ILE A 194 -9.47 -11.05 17.88
C ILE A 194 -8.32 -10.18 17.39
N LEU A 195 -8.62 -8.95 16.98
CA LEU A 195 -7.64 -7.91 16.70
C LEU A 195 -7.99 -6.65 17.50
N VAL A 196 -7.01 -6.11 18.20
CA VAL A 196 -7.15 -4.85 18.94
C VAL A 196 -6.05 -3.89 18.54
N ASP A 197 -6.41 -2.66 18.20
CA ASP A 197 -5.49 -1.53 18.09
C ASP A 197 -5.75 -0.53 19.23
N PRO A 198 -4.89 -0.51 20.28
CA PRO A 198 -5.08 0.38 21.43
C PRO A 198 -4.62 1.82 21.19
N PHE A 199 -4.13 2.16 20.00
CA PHE A 199 -3.77 3.50 19.55
C PHE A 199 -4.32 3.74 18.14
N CYS A 200 -5.62 3.47 17.95
CA CYS A 200 -6.22 3.36 16.63
C CYS A 200 -6.25 4.69 15.84
N GLY A 201 -6.12 5.83 16.51
CA GLY A 201 -6.17 7.12 15.86
C GLY A 201 -7.40 7.28 14.96
N SER A 202 -7.21 7.49 13.67
CA SER A 202 -8.30 7.57 12.68
C SER A 202 -8.83 6.21 12.20
N GLY A 203 -8.45 5.10 12.85
CA GLY A 203 -9.00 3.77 12.65
C GLY A 203 -8.36 2.94 11.54
N THR A 204 -7.16 3.26 11.08
CA THR A 204 -6.58 2.61 9.87
C THR A 204 -6.45 1.10 10.02
N PHE A 205 -5.82 0.58 11.09
CA PHE A 205 -5.68 -0.87 11.29
C PHE A 205 -7.02 -1.59 11.45
N PRO A 206 -7.94 -1.14 12.32
CA PRO A 206 -9.24 -1.78 12.44
C PRO A 206 -10.04 -1.80 11.13
N ILE A 207 -10.05 -0.69 10.37
CA ILE A 207 -10.78 -0.58 9.10
C ILE A 207 -10.18 -1.51 8.04
N GLU A 208 -8.86 -1.48 7.82
CA GLU A 208 -8.20 -2.36 6.83
C GLU A 208 -8.36 -3.84 7.21
N ALA A 209 -8.29 -4.19 8.52
CA ALA A 209 -8.53 -5.54 8.99
C ALA A 209 -9.97 -6.01 8.72
N GLU A 210 -10.96 -5.15 8.98
CA GLU A 210 -12.36 -5.50 8.74
C GLU A 210 -12.67 -5.61 7.24
N MET A 211 -12.13 -4.70 6.41
CA MET A 211 -12.25 -4.82 4.96
C MET A 211 -11.62 -6.13 4.43
N MET A 212 -10.52 -6.60 5.03
CA MET A 212 -9.93 -7.90 4.69
C MET A 212 -10.82 -9.06 5.14
N ALA A 213 -11.39 -8.98 6.36
CA ALA A 213 -12.27 -10.00 6.90
C ALA A 213 -13.55 -10.15 6.08
N ALA A 214 -14.12 -9.04 5.62
CA ALA A 214 -15.31 -8.96 4.80
C ALA A 214 -15.05 -9.20 3.30
N ASP A 215 -13.81 -9.52 2.90
CA ASP A 215 -13.36 -9.67 1.51
C ASP A 215 -13.70 -8.47 0.59
N MET A 216 -13.65 -7.27 1.16
CA MET A 216 -13.88 -6.02 0.43
C MET A 216 -12.61 -5.61 -0.32
N ALA A 217 -12.68 -5.47 -1.64
CA ALA A 217 -11.57 -5.00 -2.44
C ALA A 217 -11.23 -3.52 -2.15
N PRO A 218 -9.93 -3.16 -1.99
CA PRO A 218 -9.54 -1.80 -1.61
C PRO A 218 -9.82 -0.74 -2.69
N GLY A 219 -10.03 -1.17 -3.93
CA GLY A 219 -10.29 -0.31 -5.08
C GLY A 219 -11.75 0.03 -5.35
N MET A 220 -12.72 -0.58 -4.64
CA MET A 220 -14.15 -0.49 -4.97
C MET A 220 -14.73 0.93 -4.93
N ASN A 221 -14.20 1.80 -4.07
CA ASN A 221 -14.77 3.13 -3.81
C ASN A 221 -13.93 4.26 -4.43
N ARG A 222 -13.28 3.98 -5.56
CA ARG A 222 -12.45 4.96 -6.27
C ARG A 222 -12.43 4.70 -7.76
N SER A 223 -11.96 5.67 -8.56
CA SER A 223 -11.66 5.53 -9.96
C SER A 223 -10.16 5.37 -10.22
N PHE A 224 -9.82 4.90 -11.41
CA PHE A 224 -8.46 4.69 -11.87
C PHE A 224 -8.21 5.41 -13.19
N LEU A 225 -6.99 5.87 -13.39
CA LEU A 225 -6.64 6.66 -14.57
C LEU A 225 -6.82 5.87 -15.88
N ALA A 226 -6.47 4.58 -15.84
CA ALA A 226 -6.56 3.71 -17.02
C ALA A 226 -7.99 3.32 -17.42
N GLU A 227 -9.03 3.72 -16.68
CA GLU A 227 -10.43 3.60 -17.12
C GLU A 227 -10.71 4.39 -18.40
N ASP A 228 -9.94 5.46 -18.64
CA ASP A 228 -10.04 6.27 -19.84
C ASP A 228 -9.23 5.68 -21.02
N TRP A 229 -8.40 4.67 -20.82
CA TRP A 229 -7.54 4.08 -21.86
C TRP A 229 -8.25 2.98 -22.66
N LYS A 230 -9.36 3.30 -23.29
CA LYS A 230 -10.28 2.35 -23.94
C LYS A 230 -9.61 1.46 -24.99
N HIS A 231 -8.51 1.91 -25.60
CA HIS A 231 -7.74 1.16 -26.60
C HIS A 231 -6.80 0.10 -25.98
N LEU A 232 -6.39 0.28 -24.71
CA LEU A 232 -5.54 -0.64 -23.96
C LEU A 232 -6.33 -1.49 -22.97
N VAL A 233 -7.28 -0.87 -22.26
CA VAL A 233 -8.08 -1.50 -21.23
C VAL A 233 -9.56 -1.25 -21.53
N PRO A 234 -10.24 -2.19 -22.19
CA PRO A 234 -11.67 -2.09 -22.47
C PRO A 234 -12.48 -1.85 -21.19
N ARG A 235 -13.55 -1.07 -21.28
CA ARG A 235 -14.44 -0.78 -20.14
C ARG A 235 -14.95 -2.04 -19.45
N LYS A 236 -15.17 -3.11 -20.23
CA LYS A 236 -15.61 -4.42 -19.70
C LYS A 236 -14.68 -4.93 -18.62
N CYS A 237 -13.34 -4.79 -18.76
CA CYS A 237 -12.37 -5.24 -17.74
C CYS A 237 -12.63 -4.59 -16.38
N TRP A 238 -12.98 -3.29 -16.37
CA TRP A 238 -13.29 -2.55 -15.15
C TRP A 238 -14.65 -2.93 -14.55
N TYR A 239 -15.67 -3.15 -15.39
CA TYR A 239 -16.98 -3.62 -14.94
C TYR A 239 -16.89 -5.03 -14.34
N ASP A 240 -16.21 -5.94 -15.01
CA ASP A 240 -16.03 -7.32 -14.54
C ASP A 240 -15.25 -7.35 -13.19
N ALA A 241 -14.19 -6.54 -13.06
CA ALA A 241 -13.43 -6.42 -11.82
C ALA A 241 -14.26 -5.82 -10.66
N LEU A 242 -15.11 -4.84 -10.94
CA LEU A 242 -15.99 -4.24 -9.95
C LEU A 242 -17.12 -5.20 -9.54
N GLU A 243 -17.74 -5.89 -10.49
CA GLU A 243 -18.78 -6.90 -10.25
C GLU A 243 -18.22 -8.03 -9.38
N GLU A 244 -17.05 -8.58 -9.73
CA GLU A 244 -16.36 -9.57 -8.91
C GLU A 244 -16.07 -9.05 -7.51
N ALA A 245 -15.60 -7.80 -7.39
CA ALA A 245 -15.32 -7.20 -6.10
C ALA A 245 -16.57 -7.05 -5.23
N GLN A 246 -17.71 -6.70 -5.84
CA GLN A 246 -19.01 -6.59 -5.15
C GLN A 246 -19.56 -7.96 -4.72
N ASP A 247 -19.44 -8.97 -5.58
CA ASP A 247 -19.91 -10.32 -5.30
C ASP A 247 -19.13 -11.01 -4.17
N ARG A 248 -17.88 -10.62 -3.95
CA ARG A 248 -17.03 -11.15 -2.87
C ARG A 248 -17.34 -10.56 -1.50
N VAL A 249 -17.97 -9.40 -1.43
CA VAL A 249 -18.25 -8.72 -0.16
C VAL A 249 -19.18 -9.55 0.72
N ASN A 250 -18.70 -9.86 1.92
CA ASN A 250 -19.50 -10.54 2.95
C ASN A 250 -19.52 -9.73 4.24
N LEU A 251 -20.61 -9.02 4.47
CA LEU A 251 -20.84 -8.25 5.71
C LEU A 251 -21.60 -9.05 6.77
N ASP A 252 -22.10 -10.25 6.45
CA ASP A 252 -22.77 -11.16 7.38
C ASP A 252 -21.74 -12.07 8.09
N ILE A 253 -20.64 -11.46 8.56
CA ILE A 253 -19.56 -12.13 9.27
C ILE A 253 -19.53 -11.69 10.73
N GLU A 254 -19.11 -12.61 11.60
CA GLU A 254 -18.79 -12.30 12.99
C GLU A 254 -17.28 -12.13 13.14
N THR A 255 -16.86 -10.90 13.44
CA THR A 255 -15.47 -10.56 13.73
C THR A 255 -15.35 -9.98 15.13
N ASP A 256 -14.15 -9.97 15.68
CA ASP A 256 -13.84 -9.32 16.96
C ASP A 256 -12.68 -8.36 16.75
N ILE A 257 -12.99 -7.23 16.10
CA ILE A 257 -12.03 -6.18 15.77
C ILE A 257 -12.37 -4.93 16.58
N GLN A 258 -11.39 -4.42 17.32
CA GLN A 258 -11.58 -3.33 18.27
C GLN A 258 -10.50 -2.26 18.08
N GLY A 259 -10.92 -1.00 18.12
CA GLY A 259 -10.05 0.17 18.10
C GLY A 259 -10.23 1.02 19.35
N TYR A 260 -9.13 1.32 20.04
CA TYR A 260 -9.14 2.19 21.22
C TYR A 260 -8.23 3.38 21.01
N ASP A 261 -8.59 4.49 21.61
CA ASP A 261 -7.76 5.69 21.71
C ASP A 261 -8.17 6.48 22.95
N ILE A 262 -7.28 7.27 23.50
CA ILE A 262 -7.59 8.19 24.60
C ILE A 262 -8.24 9.48 24.09
N ASP A 263 -8.01 9.83 22.83
CA ASP A 263 -8.50 11.06 22.20
C ASP A 263 -9.90 10.83 21.60
N PRO A 264 -10.94 11.48 22.11
CA PRO A 264 -12.31 11.34 21.59
C PRO A 264 -12.45 11.88 20.16
N GLU A 265 -11.64 12.87 19.73
CA GLU A 265 -11.68 13.37 18.37
C GLU A 265 -11.05 12.37 17.38
N ALA A 266 -10.01 11.65 17.79
CA ALA A 266 -9.46 10.54 17.01
C ALA A 266 -10.52 9.45 16.79
N LEU A 267 -11.26 9.06 17.83
CA LEU A 267 -12.34 8.08 17.73
C LEU A 267 -13.52 8.55 16.88
N LYS A 268 -13.84 9.84 16.92
CA LYS A 268 -14.84 10.42 16.02
C LYS A 268 -14.41 10.30 14.56
N ALA A 269 -13.14 10.58 14.27
CA ALA A 269 -12.56 10.37 12.96
C ALA A 269 -12.59 8.87 12.55
N ALA A 270 -12.21 7.97 13.45
CA ALA A 270 -12.23 6.52 13.21
C ALA A 270 -13.63 6.01 12.85
N ARG A 271 -14.66 6.39 13.62
CA ARG A 271 -16.06 6.03 13.34
C ARG A 271 -16.55 6.61 12.01
N SER A 272 -16.21 7.85 11.70
CA SER A 272 -16.56 8.48 10.42
C SER A 272 -15.92 7.75 9.25
N ASN A 273 -14.63 7.44 9.34
CA ASN A 273 -13.89 6.71 8.31
C ASN A 273 -14.43 5.27 8.15
N ALA A 274 -14.71 4.55 9.24
CA ALA A 274 -15.30 3.22 9.20
C ALA A 274 -16.69 3.22 8.52
N LYS A 275 -17.50 4.24 8.78
CA LYS A 275 -18.79 4.45 8.10
C LYS A 275 -18.60 4.67 6.59
N MET A 276 -17.62 5.48 6.19
CA MET A 276 -17.32 5.70 4.78
C MET A 276 -16.77 4.44 4.10
N ALA A 277 -16.08 3.58 4.85
CA ALA A 277 -15.65 2.26 4.38
C ALA A 277 -16.76 1.21 4.36
N GLY A 278 -17.92 1.47 5.00
CA GLY A 278 -19.05 0.54 5.08
C GLY A 278 -18.87 -0.60 6.11
N VAL A 279 -17.97 -0.44 7.09
CA VAL A 279 -17.63 -1.46 8.11
C VAL A 279 -17.86 -0.99 9.55
N ASP A 280 -18.52 0.14 9.74
CA ASP A 280 -18.72 0.77 11.06
C ASP A 280 -19.50 -0.09 12.06
N LYS A 281 -20.38 -0.97 11.59
CA LYS A 281 -21.17 -1.87 12.42
C LYS A 281 -20.39 -3.10 12.90
N LEU A 282 -19.27 -3.41 12.27
CA LEU A 282 -18.46 -4.59 12.54
C LEU A 282 -17.27 -4.29 13.46
N ILE A 283 -16.92 -3.01 13.65
CA ILE A 283 -15.77 -2.58 14.46
C ILE A 283 -16.26 -1.93 15.76
N HIS A 284 -15.70 -2.38 16.89
CA HIS A 284 -15.95 -1.75 18.19
C HIS A 284 -14.92 -0.64 18.46
N PHE A 285 -15.35 0.63 18.47
CA PHE A 285 -14.52 1.77 18.86
C PHE A 285 -14.89 2.30 20.24
N GLN A 286 -13.90 2.40 21.15
CA GLN A 286 -14.12 2.87 22.52
C GLN A 286 -12.98 3.78 22.99
N GLN A 287 -13.33 4.85 23.74
CA GLN A 287 -12.33 5.65 24.45
C GLN A 287 -11.77 4.83 25.62
N ARG A 288 -10.48 4.50 25.55
CA ARG A 288 -9.81 3.67 26.54
C ARG A 288 -8.30 3.93 26.49
N ALA A 289 -7.69 4.10 27.66
CA ALA A 289 -6.23 4.15 27.77
C ALA A 289 -5.63 2.75 27.65
N VAL A 290 -4.41 2.65 27.13
CA VAL A 290 -3.73 1.35 26.95
C VAL A 290 -3.54 0.62 28.28
N LYS A 291 -3.31 1.32 29.39
CA LYS A 291 -3.18 0.74 30.74
C LYS A 291 -4.44 0.00 31.22
N ASP A 292 -5.61 0.35 30.67
CA ASP A 292 -6.90 -0.27 31.00
C ASP A 292 -7.28 -1.38 30.01
N LEU A 293 -6.36 -1.74 29.09
CA LEU A 293 -6.61 -2.76 28.10
C LEU A 293 -6.78 -4.13 28.75
N SER A 294 -7.94 -4.74 28.53
CA SER A 294 -8.26 -6.08 28.99
C SER A 294 -9.17 -6.78 27.99
N HIS A 295 -9.07 -8.09 27.91
CA HIS A 295 -9.97 -8.88 27.06
C HIS A 295 -10.18 -10.27 27.68
N PRO A 296 -11.46 -10.77 27.74
CA PRO A 296 -11.75 -12.05 28.39
C PRO A 296 -11.31 -13.29 27.58
N LYS A 297 -11.19 -13.17 26.27
CA LYS A 297 -10.83 -14.29 25.38
C LYS A 297 -9.30 -14.35 25.17
N PRO A 298 -8.68 -15.54 25.17
CA PRO A 298 -7.25 -15.72 24.87
C PRO A 298 -6.96 -15.70 23.36
N TYR A 299 -5.66 -15.70 23.03
CA TYR A 299 -5.10 -15.83 21.68
C TYR A 299 -5.44 -14.69 20.72
N GLY A 300 -5.67 -13.48 21.19
CA GLY A 300 -5.87 -12.29 20.35
C GLY A 300 -4.56 -11.70 19.81
N PHE A 301 -4.72 -10.65 19.03
CA PHE A 301 -3.65 -9.87 18.43
C PHE A 301 -3.77 -8.41 18.79
N ILE A 302 -2.69 -7.81 19.26
CA ILE A 302 -2.50 -6.37 19.22
C ILE A 302 -1.71 -6.07 17.93
N ILE A 303 -2.25 -5.20 17.07
CA ILE A 303 -1.56 -4.67 15.89
C ILE A 303 -1.72 -3.15 15.93
N THR A 304 -0.61 -2.44 16.12
CA THR A 304 -0.71 -1.02 16.51
C THR A 304 0.46 -0.16 16.05
N ASN A 305 0.19 1.15 15.96
CA ASN A 305 1.13 2.22 15.65
C ASN A 305 1.10 3.25 16.78
N PRO A 306 1.76 2.99 17.92
CA PRO A 306 1.77 3.91 19.07
C PRO A 306 2.54 5.20 18.75
N PRO A 307 2.40 6.26 19.54
CA PRO A 307 3.18 7.49 19.41
C PRO A 307 4.70 7.23 19.43
N TYR A 308 5.44 8.00 18.60
CA TYR A 308 6.90 7.89 18.46
C TYR A 308 7.65 9.02 19.17
N GLY A 309 6.94 10.05 19.67
CA GLY A 309 7.54 11.24 20.25
C GLY A 309 8.10 12.19 19.18
N GLU A 310 7.23 12.79 18.37
CA GLU A 310 7.63 13.79 17.38
C GLU A 310 8.05 15.12 18.03
N ARG A 311 7.51 15.43 19.22
CA ARG A 311 7.85 16.59 20.02
C ARG A 311 8.69 16.22 21.25
N LEU A 312 9.44 17.18 21.79
CA LEU A 312 10.32 16.96 22.95
C LEU A 312 9.53 16.45 24.17
N GLU A 313 8.41 17.10 24.49
CA GLU A 313 7.51 16.71 25.58
C GLU A 313 6.92 15.31 25.41
N GLU A 314 6.58 14.94 24.17
CA GLU A 314 6.11 13.60 23.84
C GLU A 314 7.22 12.56 24.06
N LYS A 315 8.50 12.89 23.76
CA LYS A 315 9.64 11.97 23.95
C LYS A 315 9.88 11.64 25.43
N GLU A 316 9.67 12.57 26.33
CA GLU A 316 9.82 12.35 27.78
C GLU A 316 8.74 11.40 28.32
N ALA A 317 7.57 11.37 27.73
CA ALA A 317 6.46 10.50 28.11
C ALA A 317 6.57 9.07 27.55
N LEU A 318 7.40 8.84 26.50
CA LEU A 318 7.49 7.53 25.83
C LEU A 318 7.91 6.38 26.77
N PRO A 319 8.92 6.52 27.66
CA PRO A 319 9.30 5.41 28.54
C PRO A 319 8.14 4.92 29.42
N ALA A 320 7.33 5.86 29.93
CA ALA A 320 6.16 5.51 30.74
C ALA A 320 5.07 4.82 29.90
N LEU A 321 4.77 5.35 28.71
CA LEU A 321 3.80 4.79 27.78
C LEU A 321 4.16 3.36 27.36
N TYR A 322 5.43 3.12 27.00
CA TYR A 322 5.85 1.78 26.57
C TYR A 322 5.89 0.77 27.71
N ARG A 323 6.14 1.21 28.97
CA ARG A 323 5.93 0.37 30.15
C ARG A 323 4.48 -0.03 30.34
N GLU A 324 3.53 0.92 30.21
CA GLU A 324 2.10 0.65 30.25
C GLU A 324 1.66 -0.34 29.16
N ILE A 325 2.18 -0.20 27.91
CA ILE A 325 1.95 -1.17 26.83
C ILE A 325 2.42 -2.57 27.26
N GLY A 326 3.63 -2.67 27.81
CA GLY A 326 4.21 -3.94 28.25
C GLY A 326 3.42 -4.58 29.41
N GLU A 327 2.97 -3.79 30.37
CA GLU A 327 2.14 -4.25 31.49
C GLU A 327 0.79 -4.77 31.01
N SER A 328 0.08 -4.01 30.18
CA SER A 328 -1.21 -4.42 29.62
C SER A 328 -1.08 -5.70 28.79
N PHE A 329 -0.04 -5.81 27.97
CA PHE A 329 0.21 -7.02 27.18
C PHE A 329 0.44 -8.26 28.06
N ARG A 330 1.13 -8.14 29.20
CA ARG A 330 1.36 -9.26 30.11
C ARG A 330 0.07 -9.80 30.76
N HIS A 331 -0.95 -8.98 30.89
CA HIS A 331 -2.27 -9.38 31.44
C HIS A 331 -3.18 -10.06 30.40
N LEU A 332 -2.84 -10.04 29.13
CA LEU A 332 -3.62 -10.68 28.06
C LEU A 332 -3.18 -12.14 27.87
N ASP A 333 -4.10 -13.08 28.11
CA ASP A 333 -3.79 -14.51 28.08
C ASP A 333 -3.43 -14.99 26.66
N LYS A 334 -2.19 -15.39 26.44
CA LYS A 334 -1.67 -15.99 25.18
C LYS A 334 -1.82 -15.10 23.95
N TRP A 335 -1.82 -13.80 24.13
CA TRP A 335 -1.90 -12.84 23.01
C TRP A 335 -0.56 -12.67 22.31
N SER A 336 -0.60 -12.26 21.06
CA SER A 336 0.53 -11.76 20.29
C SER A 336 0.43 -10.26 20.13
N MET A 337 1.55 -9.56 20.19
CA MET A 337 1.60 -8.12 19.96
C MET A 337 2.56 -7.80 18.82
N TYR A 338 2.08 -6.96 17.91
CA TYR A 338 2.80 -6.45 16.77
C TYR A 338 2.71 -4.92 16.80
N LEU A 339 3.84 -4.25 16.87
CA LEU A 339 3.84 -2.79 16.88
C LEU A 339 4.91 -2.22 15.94
N ILE A 340 4.55 -1.14 15.24
CA ILE A 340 5.47 -0.38 14.41
C ILE A 340 5.87 0.91 15.15
N THR A 341 7.16 1.15 15.30
CA THR A 341 7.66 2.34 16.01
C THR A 341 9.07 2.70 15.58
N SER A 342 9.43 3.97 15.76
CA SER A 342 10.82 4.46 15.69
C SER A 342 11.48 4.65 17.05
N TYR A 343 10.81 4.26 18.14
CA TYR A 343 11.34 4.41 19.49
C TYR A 343 12.41 3.35 19.78
N ASP A 344 13.65 3.80 20.01
CA ASP A 344 14.82 2.92 20.12
C ASP A 344 14.85 2.06 21.40
N HIS A 345 14.17 2.49 22.49
CA HIS A 345 14.12 1.77 23.78
C HIS A 345 12.91 0.84 23.93
N THR A 346 12.23 0.54 22.83
CA THR A 346 10.98 -0.25 22.79
C THR A 346 11.04 -1.53 23.61
N GLU A 347 12.05 -2.40 23.41
CA GLU A 347 12.16 -3.68 24.11
C GLU A 347 12.44 -3.50 25.62
N ASN A 348 13.26 -2.51 25.97
CA ASN A 348 13.62 -2.22 27.35
C ASN A 348 12.40 -1.75 28.16
N ASP A 349 11.63 -0.79 27.61
CA ASP A 349 10.51 -0.20 28.31
C ASP A 349 9.26 -1.09 28.29
N ILE A 350 9.03 -1.88 27.24
CA ILE A 350 8.04 -2.98 27.25
C ILE A 350 8.41 -4.06 28.28
N GLY A 351 9.70 -4.20 28.62
CA GLY A 351 10.20 -5.20 29.57
C GLY A 351 10.21 -6.62 29.00
N LYS A 352 10.23 -6.75 27.67
CA LYS A 352 10.32 -8.04 26.97
C LYS A 352 11.10 -7.85 25.66
N LYS A 353 12.02 -8.78 25.37
CA LYS A 353 12.68 -8.84 24.07
C LYS A 353 11.71 -9.35 23.00
N ALA A 354 11.71 -8.72 21.83
CA ALA A 354 10.89 -9.15 20.71
C ALA A 354 11.40 -10.48 20.13
N ASP A 355 10.50 -11.36 19.76
CA ASP A 355 10.83 -12.62 19.09
C ASP A 355 11.39 -12.37 17.68
N LYS A 356 10.90 -11.30 17.02
CA LYS A 356 11.38 -10.81 15.73
C LYS A 356 11.20 -9.30 15.65
N ASN A 357 12.07 -8.65 14.88
CA ASN A 357 11.85 -7.29 14.42
C ASN A 357 12.17 -7.18 12.93
N ARG A 358 11.53 -6.23 12.27
CA ARG A 358 11.75 -5.96 10.85
C ARG A 358 11.87 -4.45 10.66
N LYS A 359 12.97 -4.02 10.04
CA LYS A 359 13.14 -2.61 9.63
C LYS A 359 12.17 -2.27 8.51
N ILE A 360 11.41 -1.19 8.67
CA ILE A 360 10.42 -0.70 7.71
C ILE A 360 10.54 0.82 7.65
N TYR A 361 10.22 1.41 6.50
CA TYR A 361 10.12 2.85 6.37
C TYR A 361 8.65 3.27 6.31
N ASN A 362 8.22 4.12 7.25
CA ASN A 362 6.93 4.79 7.22
C ASN A 362 7.16 6.21 6.66
N GLY A 363 6.91 6.41 5.37
CA GLY A 363 7.36 7.61 4.66
C GLY A 363 8.89 7.71 4.68
N MET A 364 9.42 8.81 5.20
CA MET A 364 10.87 9.04 5.37
C MET A 364 11.41 8.52 6.70
N LEU A 365 10.53 8.14 7.64
CA LEU A 365 10.90 7.73 8.98
C LEU A 365 11.31 6.26 9.00
N LYS A 366 12.51 6.00 9.51
CA LYS A 366 12.98 4.64 9.81
C LYS A 366 12.25 4.13 11.05
N THR A 367 11.52 3.04 10.89
CA THR A 367 10.78 2.36 11.97
C THR A 367 11.17 0.89 12.04
N TYR A 368 10.74 0.23 13.10
CA TYR A 368 10.85 -1.21 13.27
C TYR A 368 9.47 -1.80 13.60
N TYR A 369 9.16 -2.92 12.98
CA TYR A 369 7.97 -3.72 13.29
C TYR A 369 8.38 -4.84 14.24
N TYR A 370 8.13 -4.63 15.53
CA TYR A 370 8.42 -5.56 16.60
C TYR A 370 7.30 -6.59 16.70
N GLN A 371 7.67 -7.85 16.93
CA GLN A 371 6.76 -8.98 17.04
C GLN A 371 7.01 -9.70 18.36
N PHE A 372 6.03 -9.67 19.25
CA PHE A 372 6.01 -10.39 20.52
C PHE A 372 4.99 -11.52 20.40
N LEU A 373 5.45 -12.75 20.21
CA LEU A 373 4.61 -13.86 19.85
C LEU A 373 3.99 -14.54 21.07
N GLY A 374 2.70 -14.75 21.04
CA GLY A 374 1.97 -15.66 21.91
C GLY A 374 1.94 -17.07 21.33
N PRO A 375 1.54 -18.08 22.13
CA PRO A 375 1.39 -19.44 21.66
C PRO A 375 0.25 -19.57 20.64
N LYS A 376 0.37 -20.55 19.75
CA LYS A 376 -0.72 -20.89 18.83
C LYS A 376 -1.89 -21.51 19.60
N PRO A 377 -3.16 -21.23 19.22
CA PRO A 377 -4.30 -21.94 19.80
C PRO A 377 -4.20 -23.44 19.53
N PRO A 378 -4.76 -24.29 20.40
CA PRO A 378 -4.83 -25.71 20.14
C PRO A 378 -5.63 -25.98 18.85
N LYS A 379 -5.19 -26.97 18.08
CA LYS A 379 -5.96 -27.38 16.89
C LYS A 379 -7.35 -27.83 17.36
N ARG A 380 -8.41 -27.27 16.77
CA ARG A 380 -9.76 -27.83 16.94
C ARG A 380 -9.69 -29.30 16.50
N ARG A 381 -10.06 -30.23 17.38
CA ARG A 381 -10.33 -31.61 16.95
C ARG A 381 -11.48 -31.53 15.93
N LYS A 382 -11.27 -32.03 14.73
CA LYS A 382 -12.37 -32.31 13.81
C LYS A 382 -13.06 -33.54 14.38
N ASP A 383 -14.20 -33.33 15.02
CA ASP A 383 -15.14 -34.42 15.33
C ASP A 383 -15.79 -34.90 14.05
#